data_1f9ed83ea8950b0f2a41f59a0b099f40
#
_entry.id   1f9ed83ea8950b0f2a41f59a0b099f40
#
_cell.length_a   1.000
_cell.length_b   1.000
_cell.length_c   1.000
_cell.angle_alpha   90.00
_cell.angle_beta   90.00
_cell.angle_gamma   90.00
#
_symmetry.space_group_name_H-M   'P 1'
#
loop_
_entity.id
_entity.type
_entity.pdbx_description
1 polymer ?
#
loop_
_entity_poly.entity_id
_entity_poly.type
_entity_poly.pdbx_seq_one_letter_code
_entity_poly.pdbx_strand_id
1 'polypeptide(L)'
;MGFMTNAAKKLMQRMIHMTLKDLLVIGLPIIALVALAFWGAYQFVQPAPPPTLTMVTGFPEGSYQVYATRYKEIFAANNITLEIKSSKGALENLQRLKNPAEHVDVGFVQTGVANGMDTTGLVSLGTVFPEPLWLFYRGKKPIDSLDQLKGKRIAVGAEGSGTRFLATSLLEAHGLTDKEATLVPTSGLTAAKALADGELDAVFIVAAAQSGSVWTLLYTPGVSLFNFTQAEAYVRRFSSLTVVTLPRGAIDFPRNIPDRDITLIAPTAMLVAREDTHPALIDLLLQTASKMHGDAGLFQRAGQYPSPNGVDIPLSADAERYYKSGKPFLQRYMPFWAATLINRMIVLLVPVFAILIPLIKIAPYLYSWRVRSRVFRYYGQLKLLELQAQQSPESKPQEAWLAELDSIEQAANRMPTPTAFAESVYTLRAHVHMVRKQLLWRFSQGEAK
;
A
#
# COMPACT_ATOMS: atom_id res chain seq x y z
N MET A 1 8.45 15.81 -32.30
CA MET A 1 7.16 16.24 -32.86
C MET A 1 7.02 15.69 -34.29
N GLY A 2 6.79 14.39 -34.52
CA GLY A 2 6.86 13.78 -35.84
C GLY A 2 6.46 12.32 -35.92
N PHE A 3 5.41 11.89 -35.20
CA PHE A 3 4.88 10.52 -35.35
C PHE A 3 3.34 10.51 -35.40
N MET A 4 2.74 11.43 -36.15
CA MET A 4 1.37 11.18 -36.61
C MET A 4 1.49 10.42 -37.93
N THR A 5 1.23 9.11 -37.89
CA THR A 5 1.20 8.24 -39.07
C THR A 5 0.20 8.84 -40.10
N ASN A 6 0.44 8.64 -41.42
CA ASN A 6 -0.45 9.07 -42.50
C ASN A 6 -1.92 8.65 -42.27
N ALA A 7 -2.14 7.58 -41.52
CA ALA A 7 -3.46 7.12 -41.10
C ALA A 7 -4.17 8.11 -40.15
N ALA A 8 -3.45 8.70 -39.19
CA ALA A 8 -4.03 9.68 -38.26
C ALA A 8 -4.38 11.01 -38.96
N LYS A 9 -3.56 11.46 -39.90
CA LYS A 9 -3.87 12.64 -40.73
C LYS A 9 -5.11 12.41 -41.61
N LYS A 10 -5.22 11.27 -42.28
CA LYS A 10 -6.42 10.86 -43.03
C LYS A 10 -7.66 10.74 -42.16
N LEU A 11 -7.49 10.27 -40.90
CA LEU A 11 -8.57 10.16 -39.93
C LEU A 11 -9.07 11.55 -39.50
N MET A 12 -8.16 12.46 -39.21
CA MET A 12 -8.48 13.83 -38.77
C MET A 12 -9.16 14.63 -39.90
N GLN A 13 -8.74 14.46 -41.15
CA GLN A 13 -9.42 15.06 -42.34
C GLN A 13 -10.83 14.48 -42.56
N ARG A 14 -11.08 13.19 -42.26
CA ARG A 14 -12.42 12.60 -42.33
C ARG A 14 -13.35 13.08 -41.22
N MET A 15 -12.84 13.43 -40.05
CA MET A 15 -13.62 13.95 -38.93
C MET A 15 -14.04 15.42 -39.08
N ILE A 16 -13.30 16.21 -39.80
CA ILE A 16 -13.60 17.66 -40.03
C ILE A 16 -14.93 17.91 -40.75
N HIS A 17 -15.47 16.89 -41.44
CA HIS A 17 -16.73 17.00 -42.20
C HIS A 17 -17.88 16.20 -41.59
N MET A 18 -17.79 15.80 -40.29
CA MET A 18 -18.89 15.13 -39.60
C MET A 18 -20.03 16.09 -39.30
N THR A 19 -21.27 15.66 -39.55
CA THR A 19 -22.43 16.42 -39.08
C THR A 19 -22.50 16.42 -37.56
N LEU A 20 -23.02 17.50 -36.95
CA LEU A 20 -23.17 17.62 -35.50
C LEU A 20 -23.95 16.42 -34.91
N LYS A 21 -24.96 15.92 -35.62
CA LYS A 21 -25.73 14.73 -35.25
C LYS A 21 -24.88 13.43 -35.22
N ASP A 22 -23.98 13.27 -36.19
CA ASP A 22 -23.13 12.07 -36.25
C ASP A 22 -22.03 12.13 -35.19
N LEU A 23 -21.50 13.36 -34.92
CA LEU A 23 -20.57 13.58 -33.82
C LEU A 23 -21.19 13.23 -32.45
N LEU A 24 -22.43 13.64 -32.22
CA LEU A 24 -23.12 13.33 -30.96
C LEU A 24 -23.44 11.84 -30.82
N VAL A 25 -23.95 11.19 -31.90
CA VAL A 25 -24.37 9.78 -31.81
C VAL A 25 -23.19 8.82 -31.65
N ILE A 26 -22.01 9.15 -32.18
CA ILE A 26 -20.81 8.30 -32.05
C ILE A 26 -19.93 8.79 -30.87
N GLY A 27 -19.80 10.10 -30.72
CA GLY A 27 -18.95 10.69 -29.69
C GLY A 27 -19.50 10.49 -28.27
N LEU A 28 -20.83 10.64 -28.09
CA LEU A 28 -21.43 10.56 -26.75
C LEU A 28 -21.32 9.15 -26.12
N PRO A 29 -21.56 8.03 -26.83
CA PRO A 29 -21.27 6.69 -26.30
C PRO A 29 -19.78 6.47 -25.99
N ILE A 30 -18.88 6.98 -26.83
CA ILE A 30 -17.43 6.89 -26.60
C ILE A 30 -17.05 7.65 -25.32
N ILE A 31 -17.52 8.89 -25.17
CA ILE A 31 -17.30 9.68 -23.97
C ILE A 31 -17.88 9.00 -22.74
N ALA A 32 -19.10 8.47 -22.84
CA ALA A 32 -19.74 7.75 -21.74
C ALA A 32 -18.93 6.50 -21.31
N LEU A 33 -18.41 5.75 -22.28
CA LEU A 33 -17.63 4.54 -22.03
C LEU A 33 -16.25 4.87 -21.44
N VAL A 34 -15.61 5.95 -21.89
CA VAL A 34 -14.37 6.48 -21.31
C VAL A 34 -14.61 7.00 -19.88
N ALA A 35 -15.71 7.73 -19.66
CA ALA A 35 -16.09 8.20 -18.34
C ALA A 35 -16.38 7.04 -17.37
N LEU A 36 -17.06 5.99 -17.85
CA LEU A 36 -17.31 4.78 -17.09
C LEU A 36 -16.00 4.04 -16.76
N ALA A 37 -15.08 3.95 -17.71
CA ALA A 37 -13.75 3.37 -17.50
C ALA A 37 -12.94 4.18 -16.48
N PHE A 38 -12.99 5.50 -16.56
CA PHE A 38 -12.35 6.39 -15.62
C PHE A 38 -12.96 6.27 -14.22
N TRP A 39 -14.29 6.22 -14.12
CA TRP A 39 -14.99 6.01 -12.86
C TRP A 39 -14.68 4.66 -12.25
N GLY A 40 -14.67 3.57 -13.06
CA GLY A 40 -14.27 2.25 -12.60
C GLY A 40 -12.82 2.21 -12.13
N ALA A 41 -11.88 2.77 -12.91
CA ALA A 41 -10.47 2.85 -12.51
C ALA A 41 -10.27 3.66 -11.23
N TYR A 42 -11.03 4.75 -11.05
CA TYR A 42 -10.97 5.58 -9.86
C TYR A 42 -11.31 4.81 -8.56
N GLN A 43 -12.19 3.80 -8.62
CA GLN A 43 -12.52 2.96 -7.46
C GLN A 43 -11.31 2.14 -6.96
N PHE A 44 -10.34 1.87 -7.82
CA PHE A 44 -9.12 1.13 -7.49
C PHE A 44 -7.93 2.05 -7.16
N VAL A 45 -8.07 3.35 -7.35
CA VAL A 45 -7.02 4.32 -6.98
C VAL A 45 -7.06 4.52 -5.48
N GLN A 46 -5.99 4.12 -4.80
CA GLN A 46 -5.83 4.45 -3.38
C GLN A 46 -5.85 5.97 -3.19
N PRO A 47 -6.46 6.48 -2.12
CA PRO A 47 -6.41 7.91 -1.80
C PRO A 47 -4.97 8.40 -1.66
N ALA A 48 -4.75 9.70 -1.54
CA ALA A 48 -3.43 10.21 -1.20
C ALA A 48 -3.05 9.73 0.22
N PRO A 49 -1.76 9.40 0.48
CA PRO A 49 -1.36 9.07 1.83
C PRO A 49 -1.73 10.24 2.76
N PRO A 50 -2.23 9.95 3.97
CA PRO A 50 -2.48 10.98 4.97
C PRO A 50 -1.22 11.80 5.23
N PRO A 51 -1.33 13.12 5.45
CA PRO A 51 -0.18 13.98 5.74
C PRO A 51 0.38 13.74 7.15
N THR A 52 -0.35 13.01 7.98
CA THR A 52 0.01 12.73 9.38
C THR A 52 -0.05 11.23 9.64
N LEU A 53 0.90 10.73 10.43
CA LEU A 53 0.92 9.38 10.98
C LEU A 53 1.15 9.48 12.48
N THR A 54 0.35 8.78 13.29
CA THR A 54 0.48 8.78 14.74
C THR A 54 1.18 7.53 15.23
N MET A 55 2.29 7.71 15.94
CA MET A 55 3.12 6.64 16.48
C MET A 55 3.10 6.62 18.00
N VAL A 56 2.76 5.48 18.59
CA VAL A 56 2.91 5.25 20.03
C VAL A 56 4.26 4.65 20.34
N THR A 57 4.92 5.08 21.43
CA THR A 57 6.31 4.78 21.72
C THR A 57 6.49 4.17 23.13
N GLY A 58 7.13 4.85 24.03
CA GLY A 58 7.41 4.44 25.40
C GLY A 58 7.73 5.63 26.28
N PHE A 59 8.51 5.41 27.33
CA PHE A 59 8.99 6.47 28.18
C PHE A 59 9.85 7.48 27.41
N PRO A 60 9.89 8.75 27.83
CA PRO A 60 10.68 9.79 27.16
C PRO A 60 12.16 9.44 26.93
N GLU A 61 12.75 8.68 27.85
CA GLU A 61 14.16 8.24 27.82
C GLU A 61 14.34 6.84 27.24
N GLY A 62 13.24 6.16 26.86
CA GLY A 62 13.26 4.79 26.32
C GLY A 62 13.70 4.73 24.88
N SER A 63 14.20 3.57 24.47
CA SER A 63 14.66 3.32 23.09
C SER A 63 13.60 3.64 22.05
N TYR A 64 12.34 3.30 22.29
CA TYR A 64 11.22 3.56 21.38
C TYR A 64 11.03 5.05 21.12
N GLN A 65 11.11 5.88 22.17
CA GLN A 65 11.00 7.33 22.03
C GLN A 65 12.17 7.93 21.27
N VAL A 66 13.38 7.48 21.56
CA VAL A 66 14.61 7.94 20.89
C VAL A 66 14.55 7.61 19.39
N TYR A 67 14.19 6.39 19.03
CA TYR A 67 14.06 6.02 17.63
C TYR A 67 12.90 6.74 16.93
N ALA A 68 11.76 6.88 17.57
CA ALA A 68 10.63 7.62 16.99
C ALA A 68 10.97 9.08 16.70
N THR A 69 11.77 9.73 17.57
CA THR A 69 12.25 11.09 17.31
C THR A 69 13.11 11.17 16.05
N ARG A 70 13.98 10.20 15.84
CA ARG A 70 14.79 10.11 14.62
C ARG A 70 13.94 9.77 13.38
N TYR A 71 12.90 8.92 13.53
CA TYR A 71 11.93 8.63 12.46
C TYR A 71 11.20 9.91 12.04
N LYS A 72 10.83 10.77 13.00
CA LYS A 72 10.15 12.04 12.75
C LYS A 72 10.94 12.94 11.79
N GLU A 73 12.26 12.98 11.88
CA GLU A 73 13.11 13.76 10.97
C GLU A 73 13.02 13.23 9.52
N ILE A 74 13.04 11.90 9.35
CA ILE A 74 12.94 11.28 8.03
C ILE A 74 11.54 11.48 7.43
N PHE A 75 10.50 11.39 8.24
CA PHE A 75 9.12 11.62 7.81
C PHE A 75 8.90 13.07 7.39
N ALA A 76 9.42 14.03 8.16
CA ALA A 76 9.36 15.45 7.83
C ALA A 76 10.04 15.76 6.48
N ALA A 77 11.17 15.12 6.18
CA ALA A 77 11.85 15.26 4.88
C ALA A 77 11.02 14.72 3.70
N ASN A 78 10.00 13.91 3.96
CA ASN A 78 9.04 13.39 2.97
C ASN A 78 7.67 14.08 3.02
N ASN A 79 7.57 15.24 3.69
CA ASN A 79 6.34 16.02 3.88
C ASN A 79 5.23 15.26 4.63
N ILE A 80 5.60 14.34 5.52
CA ILE A 80 4.68 13.63 6.40
C ILE A 80 4.99 14.02 7.85
N THR A 81 3.98 14.40 8.60
CA THR A 81 4.10 14.69 10.03
C THR A 81 3.98 13.39 10.82
N LEU A 82 5.04 13.01 11.55
CA LEU A 82 4.98 11.91 12.51
C LEU A 82 4.63 12.49 13.89
N GLU A 83 3.42 12.22 14.37
CA GLU A 83 2.99 12.55 15.73
C GLU A 83 3.41 11.43 16.68
N ILE A 84 4.11 11.80 17.74
CA ILE A 84 4.64 10.83 18.71
C ILE A 84 3.83 10.95 20.00
N LYS A 85 3.23 9.82 20.41
CA LYS A 85 2.53 9.69 21.69
C LYS A 85 3.34 8.80 22.63
N SER A 86 3.70 9.33 23.78
CA SER A 86 4.38 8.56 24.83
C SER A 86 3.42 7.55 25.48
N SER A 87 3.98 6.46 26.02
CA SER A 87 3.25 5.41 26.75
C SER A 87 4.12 4.80 27.85
N LYS A 88 3.57 3.83 28.57
CA LYS A 88 4.29 3.01 29.54
C LYS A 88 5.10 1.88 28.89
N GLY A 89 4.97 1.65 27.59
CA GLY A 89 5.75 0.66 26.82
C GLY A 89 4.90 -0.33 26.02
N ALA A 90 5.51 -1.47 25.68
CA ALA A 90 5.04 -2.39 24.66
C ALA A 90 3.60 -2.91 24.85
N LEU A 91 3.21 -3.24 26.08
CA LEU A 91 1.85 -3.75 26.33
C LEU A 91 0.79 -2.67 26.16
N GLU A 92 1.03 -1.46 26.68
CA GLU A 92 0.14 -0.33 26.47
C GLU A 92 0.09 0.04 24.99
N ASN A 93 1.20 -0.01 24.26
CA ASN A 93 1.23 0.26 22.83
C ASN A 93 0.31 -0.68 22.06
N LEU A 94 0.38 -1.98 22.36
CA LEU A 94 -0.48 -2.99 21.75
C LEU A 94 -1.96 -2.72 22.04
N GLN A 95 -2.30 -2.36 23.29
CA GLN A 95 -3.67 -2.01 23.68
C GLN A 95 -4.19 -0.77 22.96
N ARG A 96 -3.36 0.26 22.84
CA ARG A 96 -3.72 1.53 22.16
C ARG A 96 -3.86 1.35 20.65
N LEU A 97 -3.02 0.52 20.03
CA LEU A 97 -3.15 0.16 18.61
C LEU A 97 -4.46 -0.56 18.32
N LYS A 98 -4.91 -1.42 19.23
CA LYS A 98 -6.19 -2.12 19.11
C LYS A 98 -7.41 -1.23 19.34
N ASN A 99 -7.27 -0.13 20.04
CA ASN A 99 -8.38 0.79 20.34
C ASN A 99 -8.50 1.88 19.27
N PRO A 100 -9.51 1.83 18.40
CA PRO A 100 -9.68 2.84 17.35
C PRO A 100 -9.86 4.28 17.89
N ALA A 101 -10.38 4.43 19.12
CA ALA A 101 -10.59 5.73 19.73
C ALA A 101 -9.28 6.46 20.12
N GLU A 102 -8.18 5.73 20.22
CA GLU A 102 -6.86 6.29 20.51
C GLU A 102 -6.21 6.99 19.32
N HIS A 103 -6.71 6.74 18.08
CA HIS A 103 -6.16 7.30 16.84
C HIS A 103 -4.64 7.11 16.78
N VAL A 104 -4.20 5.87 16.93
CA VAL A 104 -2.80 5.45 16.81
C VAL A 104 -2.69 4.52 15.61
N ASP A 105 -1.75 4.80 14.71
CA ASP A 105 -1.57 4.06 13.47
C ASP A 105 -0.47 3.01 13.56
N VAL A 106 0.62 3.32 14.30
CA VAL A 106 1.82 2.50 14.38
C VAL A 106 2.45 2.58 15.76
N GLY A 107 3.19 1.56 16.17
CA GLY A 107 3.91 1.57 17.45
C GLY A 107 4.99 0.50 17.51
N PHE A 108 5.89 0.66 18.48
CA PHE A 108 6.84 -0.39 18.84
C PHE A 108 6.21 -1.35 19.85
N VAL A 109 6.33 -2.64 19.59
CA VAL A 109 5.85 -3.70 20.48
C VAL A 109 6.98 -4.71 20.67
N GLN A 110 7.25 -5.09 21.91
CA GLN A 110 8.22 -6.12 22.23
C GLN A 110 7.68 -7.48 21.85
N THR A 111 8.47 -8.32 21.20
CA THR A 111 8.11 -9.73 20.92
C THR A 111 7.82 -10.49 22.21
N GLY A 112 6.86 -11.39 22.16
CA GLY A 112 6.34 -12.12 23.31
C GLY A 112 5.11 -11.48 23.96
N VAL A 113 4.97 -10.15 23.89
CA VAL A 113 3.85 -9.43 24.53
C VAL A 113 2.51 -9.75 23.88
N ALA A 114 2.50 -9.99 22.57
CA ALA A 114 1.28 -10.32 21.83
C ALA A 114 0.83 -11.78 21.98
N ASN A 115 1.68 -12.65 22.57
CA ASN A 115 1.37 -14.06 22.69
C ASN A 115 0.09 -14.32 23.52
N GLY A 116 -0.87 -15.02 22.90
CA GLY A 116 -2.16 -15.31 23.53
C GLY A 116 -3.15 -14.14 23.55
N MET A 117 -2.79 -13.00 22.97
CA MET A 117 -3.69 -11.85 22.81
C MET A 117 -4.36 -11.87 21.44
N ASP A 118 -5.58 -11.32 21.36
CA ASP A 118 -6.22 -11.07 20.08
C ASP A 118 -5.54 -9.88 19.38
N THR A 119 -4.94 -10.14 18.24
CA THR A 119 -4.23 -9.15 17.39
C THR A 119 -4.95 -8.84 16.08
N THR A 120 -6.23 -9.20 15.98
CA THR A 120 -7.06 -8.90 14.79
C THR A 120 -7.04 -7.42 14.48
N GLY A 121 -6.85 -7.08 13.19
CA GLY A 121 -6.73 -5.70 12.70
C GLY A 121 -5.34 -5.06 12.89
N LEU A 122 -4.35 -5.84 13.37
CA LEU A 122 -2.96 -5.43 13.48
C LEU A 122 -2.07 -6.27 12.56
N VAL A 123 -1.04 -5.64 12.02
CA VAL A 123 -0.02 -6.28 11.18
C VAL A 123 1.37 -5.89 11.64
N SER A 124 2.32 -6.80 11.49
CA SER A 124 3.72 -6.51 11.75
C SER A 124 4.40 -5.96 10.50
N LEU A 125 5.34 -5.05 10.69
CA LEU A 125 6.27 -4.59 9.68
C LEU A 125 7.66 -5.23 9.82
N GLY A 126 7.80 -6.16 10.76
CA GLY A 126 9.03 -6.88 11.08
C GLY A 126 9.65 -6.46 12.39
N THR A 127 10.69 -7.19 12.78
CA THR A 127 11.52 -6.88 13.94
C THR A 127 12.59 -5.86 13.57
N VAL A 128 12.93 -4.94 14.46
CA VAL A 128 13.77 -3.77 14.14
C VAL A 128 15.07 -3.66 14.93
N PHE A 129 15.12 -4.11 16.16
CA PHE A 129 16.36 -4.19 16.97
C PHE A 129 16.17 -5.10 18.19
N PRO A 130 17.26 -5.71 18.71
CA PRO A 130 17.20 -6.49 19.93
C PRO A 130 17.14 -5.58 21.16
N GLU A 131 16.41 -6.02 22.17
CA GLU A 131 16.25 -5.32 23.46
C GLU A 131 16.77 -6.20 24.60
N PRO A 132 18.07 -6.22 24.87
CA PRO A 132 18.62 -7.08 25.90
C PRO A 132 17.95 -6.87 27.26
N LEU A 133 17.68 -7.97 27.93
CA LEU A 133 17.25 -7.98 29.32
C LEU A 133 18.48 -7.93 30.22
N TRP A 134 18.58 -6.83 30.92
CA TRP A 134 19.61 -6.59 31.94
C TRP A 134 19.02 -6.90 33.30
N LEU A 135 19.69 -7.76 34.09
CA LEU A 135 19.39 -7.97 35.46
C LEU A 135 20.59 -7.53 36.28
N PHE A 136 20.46 -6.42 36.96
CA PHE A 136 21.45 -5.93 37.90
C PHE A 136 21.04 -6.31 39.30
N TYR A 137 22.03 -6.65 40.12
CA TYR A 137 21.78 -7.04 41.53
C TYR A 137 22.88 -6.51 42.44
N ARG A 138 22.54 -6.36 43.70
CA ARG A 138 23.44 -5.93 44.74
C ARG A 138 23.80 -7.12 45.65
N GLY A 139 25.08 -7.37 45.85
CA GLY A 139 25.54 -8.46 46.69
C GLY A 139 27.03 -8.77 46.53
N LYS A 140 27.63 -9.36 47.54
CA LYS A 140 29.05 -9.76 47.53
C LYS A 140 29.28 -11.10 46.82
N LYS A 141 28.24 -11.95 46.72
CA LYS A 141 28.31 -13.25 46.06
C LYS A 141 27.67 -13.17 44.70
N PRO A 142 28.29 -13.68 43.63
CA PRO A 142 27.64 -13.83 42.34
C PRO A 142 26.39 -14.73 42.48
N ILE A 143 25.31 -14.34 41.77
CA ILE A 143 24.15 -15.20 41.60
C ILE A 143 24.18 -15.75 40.17
N ASP A 144 23.79 -17.01 40.00
CA ASP A 144 23.79 -17.73 38.72
C ASP A 144 22.42 -18.31 38.34
N SER A 145 21.44 -18.19 39.26
CA SER A 145 20.05 -18.60 39.05
C SER A 145 19.08 -17.57 39.62
N LEU A 146 17.91 -17.42 38.97
CA LEU A 146 16.88 -16.46 39.39
C LEU A 146 16.21 -16.82 40.72
N ASP A 147 16.15 -18.09 41.07
CA ASP A 147 15.61 -18.55 42.36
C ASP A 147 16.38 -17.99 43.57
N GLN A 148 17.63 -17.57 43.40
CA GLN A 148 18.42 -16.87 44.44
C GLN A 148 17.93 -15.45 44.74
N LEU A 149 16.97 -14.96 43.97
CA LEU A 149 16.26 -13.71 44.24
C LEU A 149 15.09 -13.85 45.21
N LYS A 150 14.85 -15.03 45.75
CA LYS A 150 13.83 -15.29 46.79
C LYS A 150 14.06 -14.38 48.00
N GLY A 151 12.97 -13.74 48.48
CA GLY A 151 12.98 -12.81 49.60
C GLY A 151 13.59 -11.43 49.28
N LYS A 152 13.92 -11.14 48.03
CA LYS A 152 14.52 -9.88 47.59
C LYS A 152 13.49 -8.87 47.14
N ARG A 153 13.86 -7.57 47.17
CA ARG A 153 13.10 -6.46 46.62
C ARG A 153 13.57 -6.25 45.18
N ILE A 154 12.70 -6.55 44.23
CA ILE A 154 13.05 -6.63 42.82
C ILE A 154 12.25 -5.61 42.03
N ALA A 155 12.90 -4.67 41.35
CA ALA A 155 12.23 -3.84 40.34
C ALA A 155 11.99 -4.66 39.08
N VAL A 156 10.73 -4.83 38.71
CA VAL A 156 10.31 -5.65 37.55
C VAL A 156 9.82 -4.80 36.37
N GLY A 157 9.94 -3.48 36.43
CA GLY A 157 9.44 -2.56 35.42
C GLY A 157 8.06 -2.00 35.78
N ALA A 158 7.70 -0.88 35.16
CA ALA A 158 6.41 -0.22 35.36
C ALA A 158 5.25 -1.08 34.81
N GLU A 159 4.05 -0.86 35.34
CA GLU A 159 2.83 -1.46 34.77
C GLU A 159 2.65 -1.08 33.31
N GLY A 160 2.25 -2.06 32.47
CA GLY A 160 2.09 -1.84 31.03
C GLY A 160 3.39 -1.88 30.22
N SER A 161 4.57 -2.03 30.88
CA SER A 161 5.85 -2.14 30.18
C SER A 161 6.17 -3.58 29.74
N GLY A 162 6.92 -3.72 28.64
CA GLY A 162 7.46 -4.99 28.20
C GLY A 162 8.47 -5.58 29.20
N THR A 163 9.22 -4.75 29.92
CA THR A 163 10.11 -5.19 31.00
C THR A 163 9.35 -5.95 32.07
N ARG A 164 8.22 -5.40 32.55
CA ARG A 164 7.41 -6.07 33.58
C ARG A 164 6.87 -7.41 33.05
N PHE A 165 6.32 -7.42 31.85
CA PHE A 165 5.82 -8.64 31.23
C PHE A 165 6.89 -9.73 31.20
N LEU A 166 8.09 -9.43 30.71
CA LEU A 166 9.18 -10.42 30.62
C LEU A 166 9.72 -10.80 31.98
N ALA A 167 10.00 -9.84 32.84
CA ALA A 167 10.56 -10.11 34.18
C ALA A 167 9.65 -11.00 35.04
N THR A 168 8.34 -10.70 35.08
CA THR A 168 7.36 -11.51 35.81
C THR A 168 7.26 -12.92 35.23
N SER A 169 7.19 -13.06 33.88
CA SER A 169 7.16 -14.38 33.23
C SER A 169 8.38 -15.24 33.54
N LEU A 170 9.58 -14.65 33.61
CA LEU A 170 10.81 -15.35 33.96
C LEU A 170 10.83 -15.74 35.46
N LEU A 171 10.43 -14.81 36.33
CA LEU A 171 10.36 -15.08 37.77
C LEU A 171 9.33 -16.17 38.09
N GLU A 172 8.15 -16.12 37.50
CA GLU A 172 7.12 -17.17 37.64
C GLU A 172 7.59 -18.54 37.15
N ALA A 173 8.38 -18.59 36.05
CA ALA A 173 8.97 -19.84 35.56
C ALA A 173 9.95 -20.45 36.56
N HIS A 174 10.49 -19.65 37.49
CA HIS A 174 11.33 -20.08 38.64
C HIS A 174 10.56 -20.21 39.96
N GLY A 175 9.22 -20.11 39.90
CA GLY A 175 8.36 -20.20 41.10
C GLY A 175 8.46 -18.97 42.01
N LEU A 176 8.90 -17.84 41.49
CA LEU A 176 8.98 -16.59 42.23
C LEU A 176 7.81 -15.68 41.86
N THR A 177 6.87 -15.54 42.77
CA THR A 177 5.72 -14.64 42.67
C THR A 177 5.82 -13.55 43.75
N ASP A 178 4.79 -12.71 43.85
CA ASP A 178 4.69 -11.69 44.93
C ASP A 178 4.70 -12.29 46.35
N LYS A 179 4.54 -13.63 46.49
CA LYS A 179 4.63 -14.33 47.76
C LYS A 179 6.06 -14.65 48.15
N GLU A 180 6.91 -14.93 47.17
CA GLU A 180 8.29 -15.35 47.39
C GLU A 180 9.30 -14.20 47.26
N ALA A 181 8.94 -13.08 46.65
CA ALA A 181 9.77 -11.88 46.52
C ALA A 181 8.89 -10.60 46.49
N THR A 182 9.46 -9.47 46.84
CA THR A 182 8.76 -8.18 46.76
C THR A 182 8.94 -7.57 45.37
N LEU A 183 7.94 -7.67 44.52
CA LEU A 183 8.00 -7.11 43.15
C LEU A 183 7.59 -5.64 43.13
N VAL A 184 8.52 -4.78 42.79
CA VAL A 184 8.33 -3.30 42.79
C VAL A 184 8.09 -2.81 41.36
N PRO A 185 6.96 -2.11 41.08
CA PRO A 185 6.61 -1.62 39.74
C PRO A 185 7.32 -0.31 39.40
N THR A 186 8.66 -0.34 39.36
CA THR A 186 9.50 0.83 39.01
C THR A 186 10.46 0.51 37.88
N SER A 187 10.89 1.51 37.12
CA SER A 187 11.71 1.36 35.90
C SER A 187 12.67 2.54 35.69
N GLY A 188 13.54 2.41 34.70
CA GLY A 188 14.42 3.48 34.23
C GLY A 188 15.43 3.97 35.29
N LEU A 189 15.75 5.25 35.28
CA LEU A 189 16.70 5.87 36.20
C LEU A 189 16.24 5.80 37.65
N THR A 190 14.92 5.84 37.92
CA THR A 190 14.39 5.72 39.29
C THR A 190 14.73 4.34 39.88
N ALA A 191 14.54 3.26 39.13
CA ALA A 191 14.88 1.92 39.56
C ALA A 191 16.41 1.76 39.72
N ALA A 192 17.17 2.31 38.79
CA ALA A 192 18.64 2.28 38.86
C ALA A 192 19.17 2.99 40.09
N LYS A 193 18.63 4.16 40.43
CA LYS A 193 19.00 4.91 41.64
C LYS A 193 18.63 4.14 42.91
N ALA A 194 17.40 3.59 42.99
CA ALA A 194 16.96 2.84 44.12
C ALA A 194 17.85 1.57 44.39
N LEU A 195 18.35 0.92 43.31
CA LEU A 195 19.34 -0.15 43.44
C LEU A 195 20.69 0.39 43.96
N ALA A 196 21.18 1.50 43.40
CA ALA A 196 22.42 2.12 43.81
C ALA A 196 22.39 2.55 45.30
N ASP A 197 21.28 3.06 45.77
CA ASP A 197 21.03 3.48 47.15
C ASP A 197 20.76 2.33 48.10
N GLY A 198 20.57 1.08 47.61
CA GLY A 198 20.31 -0.08 48.41
C GLY A 198 18.83 -0.24 48.86
N GLU A 199 17.95 0.53 48.30
CA GLU A 199 16.49 0.39 48.50
C GLU A 199 15.93 -0.82 47.79
N LEU A 200 16.58 -1.26 46.71
CA LEU A 200 16.29 -2.48 45.96
C LEU A 200 17.49 -3.45 46.03
N ASP A 201 17.21 -4.73 45.86
CA ASP A 201 18.22 -5.79 45.82
C ASP A 201 18.53 -6.21 44.38
N ALA A 202 17.56 -6.09 43.45
CA ALA A 202 17.73 -6.39 42.05
C ALA A 202 16.82 -5.51 41.17
N VAL A 203 17.23 -5.30 39.90
CA VAL A 203 16.47 -4.52 38.92
C VAL A 203 16.54 -5.20 37.56
N PHE A 204 15.38 -5.47 36.99
CA PHE A 204 15.24 -5.87 35.58
C PHE A 204 15.05 -4.63 34.70
N ILE A 205 15.79 -4.58 33.61
CA ILE A 205 15.70 -3.51 32.61
C ILE A 205 15.72 -4.15 31.23
N VAL A 206 14.73 -3.87 30.39
CA VAL A 206 14.76 -4.17 28.95
C VAL A 206 15.06 -2.87 28.24
N ALA A 207 16.26 -2.74 27.69
CA ALA A 207 16.70 -1.50 27.05
C ALA A 207 17.93 -1.72 26.16
N ALA A 208 18.19 -0.77 25.25
CA ALA A 208 19.47 -0.70 24.56
C ALA A 208 20.63 -0.47 25.53
N ALA A 209 21.83 -0.92 25.18
CA ALA A 209 23.03 -0.77 26.00
C ALA A 209 23.38 0.69 26.32
N GLN A 210 22.96 1.62 25.45
CA GLN A 210 23.24 3.05 25.61
C GLN A 210 22.23 3.76 26.51
N SER A 211 21.24 3.06 27.09
CA SER A 211 20.27 3.72 27.97
C SER A 211 20.92 4.22 29.25
N GLY A 212 20.49 5.39 29.73
CA GLY A 212 21.06 6.03 30.93
C GLY A 212 20.99 5.16 32.18
N SER A 213 19.93 4.36 32.34
CA SER A 213 19.75 3.44 33.45
C SER A 213 20.77 2.27 33.43
N VAL A 214 21.02 1.68 32.26
CA VAL A 214 22.02 0.62 32.07
C VAL A 214 23.42 1.17 32.33
N TRP A 215 23.75 2.32 31.75
CA TRP A 215 25.05 2.99 31.98
C TRP A 215 25.29 3.30 33.45
N THR A 216 24.29 3.89 34.14
CA THR A 216 24.41 4.21 35.56
C THR A 216 24.77 2.96 36.37
N LEU A 217 24.09 1.82 36.12
CA LEU A 217 24.30 0.61 36.89
C LEU A 217 25.60 -0.13 36.54
N LEU A 218 26.06 -0.07 35.29
CA LEU A 218 27.35 -0.62 34.89
C LEU A 218 28.54 0.07 35.57
N TYR A 219 28.39 1.33 35.94
CA TYR A 219 29.44 2.10 36.64
C TYR A 219 29.19 2.24 38.14
N THR A 220 28.10 1.67 38.69
CA THR A 220 27.80 1.75 40.13
C THR A 220 28.60 0.71 40.93
N PRO A 221 29.44 1.12 41.88
CA PRO A 221 30.19 0.19 42.72
C PRO A 221 29.26 -0.70 43.55
N GLY A 222 29.60 -1.98 43.64
CA GLY A 222 28.81 -2.97 44.40
C GLY A 222 27.53 -3.46 43.74
N VAL A 223 27.28 -3.03 42.52
CA VAL A 223 26.25 -3.59 41.61
C VAL A 223 26.92 -4.54 40.64
N SER A 224 26.34 -5.70 40.44
CA SER A 224 26.81 -6.73 39.49
C SER A 224 25.75 -6.98 38.39
N LEU A 225 26.23 -7.29 37.20
CA LEU A 225 25.38 -7.70 36.08
C LEU A 225 25.25 -9.24 36.11
N PHE A 226 23.99 -9.71 36.03
CA PHE A 226 23.69 -11.15 35.98
C PHE A 226 24.08 -11.72 34.60
N ASN A 227 24.71 -12.90 34.63
CA ASN A 227 25.05 -13.65 33.45
C ASN A 227 24.05 -14.80 33.30
N PHE A 228 23.28 -14.83 32.23
CA PHE A 228 22.27 -15.87 31.96
C PHE A 228 22.94 -17.16 31.49
N THR A 229 23.52 -17.91 32.38
CA THR A 229 24.21 -19.20 32.09
C THR A 229 23.27 -20.23 31.45
N GLN A 230 21.95 -20.12 31.69
CA GLN A 230 20.92 -20.97 31.11
C GLN A 230 20.21 -20.33 29.92
N ALA A 231 20.82 -19.38 29.21
CA ALA A 231 20.18 -18.61 28.12
C ALA A 231 19.55 -19.53 27.07
N GLU A 232 20.22 -20.61 26.68
CA GLU A 232 19.67 -21.59 25.71
C GLU A 232 18.37 -22.25 26.19
N ALA A 233 18.23 -22.52 27.50
CA ALA A 233 17.00 -23.06 28.04
C ALA A 233 15.86 -22.04 28.00
N TYR A 234 16.17 -20.77 28.29
CA TYR A 234 15.17 -19.68 28.19
C TYR A 234 14.66 -19.48 26.77
N VAL A 235 15.54 -19.43 25.77
CA VAL A 235 15.11 -19.20 24.38
C VAL A 235 14.33 -20.38 23.80
N ARG A 236 14.56 -21.59 24.29
CA ARG A 236 13.74 -22.76 23.91
C ARG A 236 12.36 -22.76 24.55
N ARG A 237 12.23 -22.21 25.74
CA ARG A 237 10.95 -22.09 26.46
C ARG A 237 10.15 -20.85 26.04
N PHE A 238 10.82 -19.76 25.73
CA PHE A 238 10.27 -18.48 25.32
C PHE A 238 10.75 -18.16 23.92
N SER A 239 10.00 -18.55 22.92
CA SER A 239 10.37 -18.44 21.49
C SER A 239 10.58 -17.01 20.98
N SER A 240 10.10 -16.04 21.73
CA SER A 240 10.30 -14.59 21.45
C SER A 240 11.67 -14.07 21.87
N LEU A 241 12.47 -14.89 22.58
CA LEU A 241 13.79 -14.50 23.05
C LEU A 241 14.90 -15.01 22.15
N THR A 242 16.00 -14.26 22.11
CA THR A 242 17.26 -14.66 21.47
C THR A 242 18.42 -14.52 22.45
N VAL A 243 19.48 -15.29 22.25
CA VAL A 243 20.72 -15.14 23.04
C VAL A 243 21.56 -14.04 22.39
N VAL A 244 22.03 -13.11 23.23
CA VAL A 244 23.00 -12.09 22.82
C VAL A 244 24.17 -12.06 23.80
N THR A 245 25.36 -11.75 23.33
CA THR A 245 26.55 -11.67 24.15
C THR A 245 27.04 -10.23 24.22
N LEU A 246 27.26 -9.73 25.44
CA LEU A 246 27.98 -8.51 25.70
C LEU A 246 29.47 -8.85 25.85
N PRO A 247 30.34 -8.55 24.89
CA PRO A 247 31.74 -8.90 24.96
C PRO A 247 32.47 -8.14 26.07
N ARG A 248 33.49 -8.75 26.60
CA ARG A 248 34.41 -8.13 27.56
C ARG A 248 34.92 -6.78 27.02
N GLY A 249 34.85 -5.76 27.84
CA GLY A 249 35.34 -4.42 27.52
C GLY A 249 34.46 -3.65 26.52
N ALA A 250 33.37 -4.21 26.01
CA ALA A 250 32.59 -3.61 24.93
C ALA A 250 31.90 -2.27 25.28
N ILE A 251 31.75 -1.98 26.58
CA ILE A 251 31.19 -0.71 27.08
C ILE A 251 32.29 0.30 27.31
N ASP A 252 33.40 -0.14 27.95
CA ASP A 252 34.53 0.74 28.31
C ASP A 252 35.83 -0.08 28.27
N PHE A 253 36.63 0.08 27.22
CA PHE A 253 37.90 -0.61 27.08
C PHE A 253 38.91 -0.29 28.17
N PRO A 254 39.17 1.00 28.52
CA PRO A 254 40.12 1.36 29.59
C PRO A 254 39.76 0.77 30.94
N ARG A 255 38.48 0.74 31.29
CA ARG A 255 37.99 0.19 32.57
C ARG A 255 37.64 -1.26 32.48
N ASN A 256 37.76 -1.88 31.30
CA ASN A 256 37.42 -3.27 31.04
C ASN A 256 35.98 -3.62 31.51
N ILE A 257 34.99 -2.82 31.07
CA ILE A 257 33.58 -3.02 31.41
C ILE A 257 32.84 -3.63 30.18
N PRO A 258 32.18 -4.81 30.37
CA PRO A 258 32.27 -5.72 31.50
C PRO A 258 33.65 -6.37 31.57
N ASP A 259 34.00 -6.94 32.71
CA ASP A 259 35.28 -7.59 32.95
C ASP A 259 35.43 -8.99 32.31
N ARG A 260 34.31 -9.52 31.81
CA ARG A 260 34.17 -10.80 31.11
C ARG A 260 33.03 -10.73 30.09
N ASP A 261 32.95 -11.73 29.24
CA ASP A 261 31.78 -11.90 28.37
C ASP A 261 30.54 -12.19 29.21
N ILE A 262 29.46 -11.48 28.95
CA ILE A 262 28.15 -11.64 29.62
C ILE A 262 27.13 -12.14 28.64
N THR A 263 26.54 -13.28 28.89
CA THR A 263 25.42 -13.80 28.13
C THR A 263 24.13 -13.19 28.64
N LEU A 264 23.39 -12.59 27.73
CA LEU A 264 22.07 -11.99 27.95
C LEU A 264 21.02 -12.68 27.10
N ILE A 265 19.77 -12.53 27.47
CA ILE A 265 18.62 -12.88 26.64
C ILE A 265 17.92 -11.59 26.17
N ALA A 266 17.40 -11.60 24.97
CA ALA A 266 16.82 -10.42 24.38
C ALA A 266 15.52 -10.75 23.64
N PRO A 267 14.38 -10.15 23.98
CA PRO A 267 13.29 -9.99 23.03
C PRO A 267 13.71 -9.01 21.94
N THR A 268 12.91 -8.89 20.91
CA THR A 268 13.17 -7.97 19.82
C THR A 268 12.05 -6.93 19.76
N ALA A 269 12.38 -5.68 19.51
CA ALA A 269 11.37 -4.68 19.18
C ALA A 269 10.79 -5.00 17.80
N MET A 270 9.50 -5.02 17.71
CA MET A 270 8.72 -5.22 16.48
C MET A 270 7.98 -3.92 16.15
N LEU A 271 7.97 -3.54 14.89
CA LEU A 271 7.16 -2.41 14.41
C LEU A 271 5.79 -2.96 14.01
N VAL A 272 4.73 -2.49 14.66
CA VAL A 272 3.35 -2.95 14.47
C VAL A 272 2.52 -1.78 13.98
N ALA A 273 1.71 -2.02 12.96
CA ALA A 273 0.78 -1.06 12.41
C ALA A 273 -0.66 -1.60 12.41
N ARG A 274 -1.62 -0.73 12.32
CA ARG A 274 -2.99 -1.11 12.01
C ARG A 274 -3.06 -1.59 10.56
N GLU A 275 -3.89 -2.59 10.31
CA GLU A 275 -4.07 -3.17 8.98
C GLU A 275 -4.58 -2.14 7.94
N ASP A 276 -5.35 -1.13 8.38
CA ASP A 276 -5.87 -0.05 7.56
C ASP A 276 -4.85 1.09 7.30
N THR A 277 -3.62 0.99 7.79
CA THR A 277 -2.56 1.97 7.53
C THR A 277 -2.21 2.03 6.06
N HIS A 278 -2.15 3.24 5.50
CA HIS A 278 -1.93 3.45 4.07
C HIS A 278 -0.62 2.81 3.57
N PRO A 279 -0.62 1.99 2.49
CA PRO A 279 0.56 1.25 2.03
C PRO A 279 1.81 2.10 1.77
N ALA A 280 1.64 3.33 1.26
CA ALA A 280 2.77 4.23 1.07
C ALA A 280 3.44 4.62 2.40
N LEU A 281 2.68 4.76 3.49
CA LEU A 281 3.24 5.03 4.83
C LEU A 281 3.93 3.80 5.40
N ILE A 282 3.43 2.59 5.13
CA ILE A 282 4.11 1.33 5.45
C ILE A 282 5.45 1.24 4.72
N ASP A 283 5.49 1.53 3.42
CA ASP A 283 6.74 1.58 2.66
C ASP A 283 7.74 2.60 3.23
N LEU A 284 7.27 3.79 3.65
CA LEU A 284 8.11 4.82 4.26
C LEU A 284 8.64 4.37 5.63
N LEU A 285 7.80 3.72 6.46
CA LEU A 285 8.21 3.13 7.74
C LEU A 285 9.30 2.07 7.55
N LEU A 286 9.14 1.16 6.60
CA LEU A 286 10.13 0.10 6.30
C LEU A 286 11.46 0.67 5.80
N GLN A 287 11.42 1.70 4.94
CA GLN A 287 12.63 2.39 4.49
C GLN A 287 13.32 3.12 5.64
N THR A 288 12.53 3.76 6.52
CA THR A 288 13.03 4.43 7.72
C THR A 288 13.65 3.42 8.67
N ALA A 289 12.98 2.30 8.93
CA ALA A 289 13.50 1.22 9.74
C ALA A 289 14.82 0.65 9.17
N SER A 290 14.89 0.41 7.86
CA SER A 290 16.12 -0.07 7.20
C SER A 290 17.28 0.92 7.33
N LYS A 291 17.01 2.22 7.24
CA LYS A 291 18.04 3.28 7.40
C LYS A 291 18.52 3.41 8.84
N MET A 292 17.62 3.21 9.80
CA MET A 292 17.92 3.44 11.23
C MET A 292 18.50 2.23 11.94
N HIS A 293 18.11 1.02 11.52
CA HIS A 293 18.44 -0.21 12.20
C HIS A 293 19.29 -1.17 11.36
N GLY A 294 19.62 -0.79 10.11
CA GLY A 294 20.40 -1.63 9.21
C GLY A 294 21.89 -1.72 9.50
N ASP A 295 22.44 -0.80 10.30
CA ASP A 295 23.86 -0.79 10.64
C ASP A 295 24.20 -1.79 11.75
N ALA A 296 25.48 -2.18 11.82
CA ALA A 296 25.99 -3.01 12.90
C ALA A 296 25.87 -2.28 14.25
N GLY A 297 25.46 -3.02 15.26
CA GLY A 297 25.38 -2.53 16.64
C GLY A 297 26.05 -3.51 17.60
N LEU A 298 26.00 -3.20 18.89
CA LEU A 298 26.62 -4.03 19.92
C LEU A 298 26.06 -5.47 19.93
N PHE A 299 24.78 -5.64 19.63
CA PHE A 299 24.07 -6.92 19.67
C PHE A 299 23.51 -7.34 18.31
N GLN A 300 23.89 -6.66 17.23
CA GLN A 300 23.38 -6.99 15.89
C GLN A 300 24.47 -6.80 14.83
N ARG A 301 24.38 -7.60 13.78
CA ARG A 301 25.22 -7.45 12.57
C ARG A 301 24.60 -6.48 11.59
N ALA A 302 25.43 -5.90 10.72
CA ALA A 302 24.93 -5.09 9.63
C ALA A 302 23.97 -5.89 8.74
N GLY A 303 22.80 -5.31 8.41
CA GLY A 303 21.76 -5.94 7.61
C GLY A 303 20.93 -7.01 8.32
N GLN A 304 21.13 -7.23 9.62
CA GLN A 304 20.33 -8.18 10.40
C GLN A 304 18.91 -7.66 10.63
N TYR A 305 18.75 -6.37 10.78
CA TYR A 305 17.47 -5.68 10.97
C TYR A 305 17.30 -4.55 9.94
N PRO A 306 16.04 -4.21 9.59
CA PRO A 306 14.81 -4.87 9.99
C PRO A 306 14.69 -6.26 9.37
N SER A 307 13.95 -7.17 10.03
CA SER A 307 13.81 -8.56 9.61
C SER A 307 12.34 -9.02 9.61
N PRO A 308 11.92 -9.86 8.66
CA PRO A 308 10.59 -10.45 8.67
C PRO A 308 10.43 -11.57 9.69
N ASN A 309 11.53 -12.02 10.31
CA ASN A 309 11.56 -13.19 11.18
C ASN A 309 11.33 -12.79 12.64
N GLY A 310 10.84 -13.75 13.45
CA GLY A 310 10.67 -13.60 14.88
C GLY A 310 9.53 -12.65 15.27
N VAL A 311 8.51 -12.53 14.44
CA VAL A 311 7.32 -11.71 14.71
C VAL A 311 6.21 -12.54 15.36
N ASP A 312 5.48 -11.96 16.31
CA ASP A 312 4.33 -12.58 16.99
C ASP A 312 3.00 -12.22 16.32
N ILE A 313 3.00 -11.21 15.49
CA ILE A 313 1.85 -10.69 14.73
C ILE A 313 2.11 -10.95 13.26
N PRO A 314 1.09 -11.36 12.46
CA PRO A 314 1.26 -11.62 11.04
C PRO A 314 1.90 -10.44 10.29
N LEU A 315 2.82 -10.76 9.39
CA LEU A 315 3.50 -9.74 8.57
C LEU A 315 2.49 -9.11 7.59
N SER A 316 2.56 -7.81 7.38
CA SER A 316 1.74 -7.16 6.36
C SER A 316 2.19 -7.58 4.95
N ALA A 317 1.25 -7.64 3.99
CA ALA A 317 1.56 -7.96 2.60
C ALA A 317 2.58 -6.97 1.98
N ASP A 318 2.52 -5.70 2.38
CA ASP A 318 3.49 -4.68 1.95
C ASP A 318 4.88 -4.92 2.53
N ALA A 319 4.97 -5.34 3.80
CA ALA A 319 6.23 -5.72 4.43
C ALA A 319 6.82 -6.98 3.78
N GLU A 320 6.00 -8.01 3.52
CA GLU A 320 6.47 -9.19 2.79
C GLU A 320 7.05 -8.85 1.41
N ARG A 321 6.34 -8.00 0.66
CA ARG A 321 6.82 -7.51 -0.63
C ARG A 321 8.14 -6.75 -0.49
N TYR A 322 8.24 -5.87 0.52
CA TYR A 322 9.46 -5.10 0.78
C TYR A 322 10.66 -5.99 1.09
N TYR A 323 10.51 -6.99 1.93
CA TYR A 323 11.59 -7.92 2.27
C TYR A 323 11.99 -8.82 1.10
N LYS A 324 11.05 -9.18 0.21
CA LYS A 324 11.32 -9.99 -0.99
C LYS A 324 11.96 -9.18 -2.14
N SER A 325 11.49 -7.95 -2.37
CA SER A 325 11.81 -7.16 -3.58
C SER A 325 12.56 -5.85 -3.30
N GLY A 326 12.67 -5.46 -2.03
CA GLY A 326 13.26 -4.19 -1.60
C GLY A 326 12.33 -3.00 -1.87
N LYS A 327 12.91 -1.81 -1.93
CA LYS A 327 12.18 -0.56 -2.19
C LYS A 327 11.41 -0.63 -3.50
N PRO A 328 10.17 -0.10 -3.56
CA PRO A 328 9.41 0.02 -4.81
C PRO A 328 10.23 0.70 -5.91
N PHE A 329 10.09 0.20 -7.16
CA PHE A 329 10.93 0.63 -8.27
C PHE A 329 11.00 2.16 -8.44
N LEU A 330 9.86 2.83 -8.42
CA LEU A 330 9.82 4.29 -8.60
C LEU A 330 10.50 5.05 -7.45
N GLN A 331 10.39 4.54 -6.21
CA GLN A 331 11.01 5.16 -5.04
C GLN A 331 12.53 4.99 -4.98
N ARG A 332 13.13 4.21 -5.90
CA ARG A 332 14.59 4.14 -6.06
C ARG A 332 15.17 5.34 -6.80
N TYR A 333 14.37 5.97 -7.66
CA TYR A 333 14.80 7.02 -8.59
C TYR A 333 14.13 8.37 -8.36
N MET A 334 13.04 8.40 -7.61
CA MET A 334 12.20 9.59 -7.40
C MET A 334 11.89 9.81 -5.92
N PRO A 335 11.65 11.07 -5.50
CA PRO A 335 11.15 11.37 -4.17
C PRO A 335 9.83 10.64 -3.88
N PHE A 336 9.56 10.36 -2.61
CA PHE A 336 8.38 9.65 -2.12
C PHE A 336 7.06 10.16 -2.73
N TRP A 337 6.84 11.50 -2.70
CA TRP A 337 5.62 12.11 -3.23
C TRP A 337 5.42 11.88 -4.72
N ALA A 338 6.51 11.97 -5.52
CA ALA A 338 6.45 11.79 -6.97
C ALA A 338 6.19 10.32 -7.34
N ALA A 339 6.85 9.38 -6.68
CA ALA A 339 6.63 7.96 -6.87
C ALA A 339 5.19 7.56 -6.53
N THR A 340 4.64 8.08 -5.43
CA THR A 340 3.26 7.83 -5.01
C THR A 340 2.26 8.41 -6.01
N LEU A 341 2.49 9.64 -6.50
CA LEU A 341 1.66 10.26 -7.52
C LEU A 341 1.65 9.45 -8.82
N ILE A 342 2.83 9.04 -9.30
CA ILE A 342 2.96 8.27 -10.55
C ILE A 342 2.28 6.91 -10.42
N ASN A 343 2.45 6.20 -9.32
CA ASN A 343 1.76 4.93 -9.09
C ASN A 343 0.23 5.09 -9.18
N ARG A 344 -0.32 6.14 -8.59
CA ARG A 344 -1.76 6.45 -8.68
C ARG A 344 -2.17 6.78 -10.11
N MET A 345 -1.36 7.55 -10.84
CA MET A 345 -1.60 7.87 -12.25
C MET A 345 -1.56 6.63 -13.15
N ILE A 346 -0.64 5.70 -12.93
CA ILE A 346 -0.56 4.45 -13.69
C ILE A 346 -1.85 3.63 -13.50
N VAL A 347 -2.28 3.44 -12.27
CA VAL A 347 -3.53 2.70 -11.95
C VAL A 347 -4.74 3.33 -12.63
N LEU A 348 -4.79 4.67 -12.69
CA LEU A 348 -5.89 5.40 -13.31
C LEU A 348 -5.84 5.38 -14.84
N LEU A 349 -4.67 5.65 -15.43
CA LEU A 349 -4.54 5.91 -16.86
C LEU A 349 -4.44 4.63 -17.71
N VAL A 350 -3.83 3.57 -17.19
CA VAL A 350 -3.65 2.32 -17.96
C VAL A 350 -4.97 1.71 -18.42
N PRO A 351 -6.01 1.51 -17.57
CA PRO A 351 -7.31 1.01 -18.02
C PRO A 351 -7.99 1.96 -19.01
N VAL A 352 -7.89 3.28 -18.78
CA VAL A 352 -8.47 4.29 -19.68
C VAL A 352 -7.84 4.21 -21.07
N PHE A 353 -6.51 4.14 -21.17
CA PHE A 353 -5.82 4.00 -22.45
C PHE A 353 -6.10 2.65 -23.13
N ALA A 354 -6.20 1.58 -22.34
CA ALA A 354 -6.54 0.25 -22.86
C ALA A 354 -7.90 0.21 -23.56
N ILE A 355 -8.86 1.04 -23.12
CA ILE A 355 -10.17 1.19 -23.75
C ILE A 355 -10.14 2.25 -24.86
N LEU A 356 -9.49 3.39 -24.63
CA LEU A 356 -9.48 4.53 -25.56
C LEU A 356 -8.80 4.18 -26.90
N ILE A 357 -7.70 3.45 -26.88
CA ILE A 357 -6.94 3.11 -28.09
C ILE A 357 -7.77 2.27 -29.08
N PRO A 358 -8.44 1.17 -28.69
CA PRO A 358 -9.36 0.44 -29.57
C PRO A 358 -10.54 1.30 -30.04
N LEU A 359 -11.12 2.13 -29.16
CA LEU A 359 -12.25 3.00 -29.53
C LEU A 359 -11.88 3.99 -30.64
N ILE A 360 -10.72 4.61 -30.55
CA ILE A 360 -10.21 5.51 -31.60
C ILE A 360 -10.06 4.77 -32.94
N LYS A 361 -9.66 3.50 -32.92
CA LYS A 361 -9.54 2.67 -34.13
C LYS A 361 -10.90 2.27 -34.70
N ILE A 362 -11.89 1.98 -33.86
CA ILE A 362 -13.22 1.51 -34.24
C ILE A 362 -14.14 2.66 -34.69
N ALA A 363 -14.01 3.84 -34.11
CA ALA A 363 -14.86 5.00 -34.41
C ALA A 363 -15.02 5.31 -35.92
N PRO A 364 -13.98 5.33 -36.76
CA PRO A 364 -14.13 5.58 -38.20
C PRO A 364 -14.85 4.47 -38.93
N TYR A 365 -14.77 3.22 -38.48
CA TYR A 365 -15.52 2.12 -39.06
C TYR A 365 -17.02 2.24 -38.75
N LEU A 366 -17.37 2.59 -37.50
CA LEU A 366 -18.75 2.85 -37.09
C LEU A 366 -19.33 4.05 -37.85
N TYR A 367 -18.55 5.09 -38.05
CA TYR A 367 -18.96 6.25 -38.84
C TYR A 367 -19.22 5.86 -40.30
N SER A 368 -18.29 5.14 -40.93
CA SER A 368 -18.44 4.68 -42.32
C SER A 368 -19.67 3.76 -42.49
N TRP A 369 -19.87 2.83 -41.55
CA TRP A 369 -21.03 1.96 -41.53
C TRP A 369 -22.34 2.75 -41.41
N ARG A 370 -22.39 3.75 -40.53
CA ARG A 370 -23.58 4.59 -40.33
C ARG A 370 -23.92 5.42 -41.57
N VAL A 371 -22.92 6.01 -42.20
CA VAL A 371 -23.15 6.79 -43.44
C VAL A 371 -23.61 5.87 -44.56
N ARG A 372 -22.97 4.73 -44.78
CA ARG A 372 -23.38 3.73 -45.77
C ARG A 372 -24.79 3.18 -45.50
N SER A 373 -25.14 2.91 -44.26
CA SER A 373 -26.47 2.42 -43.89
C SER A 373 -27.58 3.38 -44.25
N ARG A 374 -27.33 4.72 -44.24
CA ARG A 374 -28.29 5.71 -44.72
C ARG A 374 -28.49 5.60 -46.23
N VAL A 375 -27.42 5.42 -47.00
CA VAL A 375 -27.50 5.26 -48.47
C VAL A 375 -28.17 3.95 -48.83
N PHE A 376 -27.80 2.84 -48.17
CA PHE A 376 -28.38 1.52 -48.42
C PHE A 376 -29.88 1.45 -48.14
N ARG A 377 -30.42 2.27 -47.25
CA ARG A 377 -31.87 2.35 -47.01
C ARG A 377 -32.62 2.78 -48.28
N TYR A 378 -32.08 3.72 -49.02
CA TYR A 378 -32.67 4.18 -50.29
C TYR A 378 -32.48 3.13 -51.41
N TYR A 379 -31.40 2.37 -51.41
CA TYR A 379 -31.27 1.21 -52.31
C TYR A 379 -32.34 0.16 -52.02
N GLY A 380 -32.70 -0.07 -50.78
CA GLY A 380 -33.80 -0.95 -50.41
C GLY A 380 -35.13 -0.46 -50.98
N GLN A 381 -35.41 0.83 -50.85
CA GLN A 381 -36.63 1.45 -51.42
C GLN A 381 -36.65 1.37 -52.96
N LEU A 382 -35.52 1.72 -53.61
CA LEU A 382 -35.39 1.62 -55.06
C LEU A 382 -35.60 0.20 -55.59
N LYS A 383 -34.98 -0.78 -54.89
CA LYS A 383 -35.12 -2.22 -55.28
C LYS A 383 -36.54 -2.74 -55.11
N LEU A 384 -37.19 -2.33 -54.02
CA LEU A 384 -38.60 -2.72 -53.77
C LEU A 384 -39.51 -2.13 -54.81
N LEU A 385 -39.33 -0.86 -55.21
CA LEU A 385 -40.04 -0.20 -56.24
C LEU A 385 -39.82 -0.90 -57.62
N GLU A 386 -38.56 -1.20 -57.97
CA GLU A 386 -38.22 -1.94 -59.19
C GLU A 386 -38.92 -3.29 -59.26
N LEU A 387 -38.91 -4.08 -58.15
CA LEU A 387 -39.59 -5.38 -58.10
C LEU A 387 -41.10 -5.27 -58.22
N GLN A 388 -41.73 -4.30 -57.55
CA GLN A 388 -43.17 -4.07 -57.63
C GLN A 388 -43.58 -3.66 -59.06
N ALA A 389 -42.84 -2.77 -59.69
CA ALA A 389 -43.10 -2.37 -61.07
C ALA A 389 -42.82 -3.48 -62.09
N GLN A 390 -42.00 -4.48 -61.76
CA GLN A 390 -41.79 -5.67 -62.57
C GLN A 390 -42.89 -6.69 -62.43
N GLN A 391 -43.39 -6.92 -61.19
CA GLN A 391 -44.39 -7.94 -60.90
C GLN A 391 -45.85 -7.50 -61.21
N SER A 392 -46.13 -6.24 -60.98
CA SER A 392 -47.50 -5.70 -61.08
C SER A 392 -47.47 -4.25 -61.66
N PRO A 393 -47.09 -4.06 -62.90
CA PRO A 393 -46.95 -2.74 -63.50
C PRO A 393 -48.27 -1.93 -63.53
N GLU A 394 -49.41 -2.61 -63.62
CA GLU A 394 -50.76 -2.04 -63.65
C GLU A 394 -51.29 -1.64 -62.25
N SER A 395 -50.57 -1.94 -61.19
CA SER A 395 -50.99 -1.66 -59.78
C SER A 395 -51.09 -0.17 -59.47
N LYS A 396 -50.39 0.66 -60.23
CA LYS A 396 -50.37 2.14 -60.08
C LYS A 396 -50.24 2.79 -61.47
N PRO A 397 -50.77 4.01 -61.62
CA PRO A 397 -50.54 4.80 -62.85
C PRO A 397 -49.05 5.18 -62.99
N GLN A 398 -48.59 5.33 -64.23
CA GLN A 398 -47.20 5.70 -64.58
C GLN A 398 -46.68 6.89 -63.76
N GLU A 399 -47.53 7.92 -63.64
CA GLU A 399 -47.17 9.12 -62.88
C GLU A 399 -46.85 8.84 -61.40
N ALA A 400 -47.58 7.89 -60.78
CA ALA A 400 -47.32 7.51 -59.38
C ALA A 400 -45.96 6.78 -59.19
N TRP A 401 -45.60 5.89 -60.16
CA TRP A 401 -44.27 5.26 -60.15
C TRP A 401 -43.13 6.27 -60.32
N LEU A 402 -43.32 7.26 -61.21
CA LEU A 402 -42.31 8.32 -61.43
C LEU A 402 -42.20 9.24 -60.20
N ALA A 403 -43.31 9.58 -59.54
CA ALA A 403 -43.34 10.39 -58.33
C ALA A 403 -42.61 9.70 -57.15
N GLU A 404 -42.77 8.35 -57.03
CA GLU A 404 -41.99 7.62 -56.01
C GLU A 404 -40.48 7.63 -56.29
N LEU A 405 -40.07 7.51 -57.58
CA LEU A 405 -38.66 7.66 -57.98
C LEU A 405 -38.12 9.06 -57.70
N ASP A 406 -38.92 10.11 -58.00
CA ASP A 406 -38.56 11.50 -57.74
C ASP A 406 -38.39 11.76 -56.24
N SER A 407 -39.27 11.14 -55.44
CA SER A 407 -39.14 11.20 -53.96
C SER A 407 -37.83 10.61 -53.48
N ILE A 408 -37.41 9.43 -53.99
CA ILE A 408 -36.12 8.80 -53.64
C ILE A 408 -34.95 9.67 -54.10
N GLU A 409 -35.05 10.24 -55.31
CA GLU A 409 -33.98 11.13 -55.85
C GLU A 409 -33.84 12.43 -55.06
N GLN A 410 -34.98 13.06 -54.73
CA GLN A 410 -34.96 14.26 -53.88
C GLN A 410 -34.41 13.99 -52.49
N ALA A 411 -34.79 12.85 -51.90
CA ALA A 411 -34.28 12.45 -50.59
C ALA A 411 -32.77 12.17 -50.63
N ALA A 412 -32.28 11.53 -51.71
CA ALA A 412 -30.83 11.34 -51.91
C ALA A 412 -30.09 12.65 -52.12
N ASN A 413 -30.68 13.65 -52.79
CA ASN A 413 -30.10 14.99 -53.01
C ASN A 413 -30.02 15.82 -51.72
N ARG A 414 -31.02 15.68 -50.84
CA ARG A 414 -31.08 16.40 -49.56
C ARG A 414 -30.26 15.71 -48.44
N MET A 415 -29.73 14.52 -48.71
CA MET A 415 -28.97 13.77 -47.70
C MET A 415 -27.65 14.48 -47.37
N PRO A 416 -27.41 14.89 -46.11
CA PRO A 416 -26.14 15.45 -45.73
C PRO A 416 -25.07 14.36 -45.78
N THR A 417 -24.27 14.35 -46.84
CA THR A 417 -23.25 13.31 -47.06
C THR A 417 -21.88 14.00 -47.12
N PRO A 418 -20.92 13.58 -46.28
CA PRO A 418 -19.56 14.09 -46.40
C PRO A 418 -18.94 13.77 -47.75
N THR A 419 -18.05 14.63 -48.24
CA THR A 419 -17.39 14.48 -49.54
C THR A 419 -16.73 13.11 -49.75
N ALA A 420 -16.22 12.52 -48.69
CA ALA A 420 -15.62 11.17 -48.73
C ALA A 420 -16.59 10.03 -49.10
N PHE A 421 -17.90 10.28 -49.06
CA PHE A 421 -18.95 9.32 -49.38
C PHE A 421 -19.84 9.82 -50.55
N ALA A 422 -19.46 10.90 -51.21
CA ALA A 422 -20.19 11.47 -52.33
C ALA A 422 -20.37 10.47 -53.48
N GLU A 423 -19.38 9.64 -53.74
CA GLU A 423 -19.43 8.58 -54.76
C GLU A 423 -20.64 7.64 -54.55
N SER A 424 -20.92 7.22 -53.30
CA SER A 424 -22.05 6.36 -52.98
C SER A 424 -23.42 7.01 -53.30
N VAL A 425 -23.53 8.32 -53.14
CA VAL A 425 -24.73 9.09 -53.48
C VAL A 425 -24.87 9.26 -54.99
N TYR A 426 -23.76 9.59 -55.71
CA TYR A 426 -23.76 9.67 -57.17
C TYR A 426 -24.14 8.31 -57.80
N THR A 427 -23.63 7.19 -57.27
CA THR A 427 -23.96 5.85 -57.72
C THR A 427 -25.46 5.55 -57.50
N LEU A 428 -26.03 5.93 -56.36
CA LEU A 428 -27.45 5.79 -56.08
C LEU A 428 -28.29 6.57 -57.10
N ARG A 429 -27.91 7.81 -57.40
CA ARG A 429 -28.60 8.66 -58.43
C ARG A 429 -28.55 8.03 -59.81
N ALA A 430 -27.37 7.49 -60.20
CA ALA A 430 -27.23 6.81 -61.48
C ALA A 430 -28.18 5.60 -61.57
N HIS A 431 -28.32 4.83 -60.49
CA HIS A 431 -29.25 3.71 -60.46
C HIS A 431 -30.70 4.15 -60.45
N VAL A 432 -31.07 5.24 -59.78
CA VAL A 432 -32.43 5.83 -59.88
C VAL A 432 -32.75 6.19 -61.33
N HIS A 433 -31.80 6.85 -62.02
CA HIS A 433 -31.93 7.19 -63.42
C HIS A 433 -32.07 5.98 -64.34
N MET A 434 -31.32 4.90 -64.06
CA MET A 434 -31.42 3.63 -64.81
C MET A 434 -32.82 3.02 -64.67
N VAL A 435 -33.33 2.92 -63.44
CA VAL A 435 -34.68 2.36 -63.17
C VAL A 435 -35.75 3.24 -63.82
N ARG A 436 -35.61 4.57 -63.78
CA ARG A 436 -36.50 5.51 -64.44
C ARG A 436 -36.58 5.24 -65.96
N LYS A 437 -35.42 5.08 -66.59
CA LYS A 437 -35.35 4.80 -68.05
C LYS A 437 -35.98 3.45 -68.41
N GLN A 438 -35.78 2.43 -67.55
CA GLN A 438 -36.41 1.11 -67.74
C GLN A 438 -37.93 1.17 -67.61
N LEU A 439 -38.47 1.89 -66.63
CA LEU A 439 -39.89 2.09 -66.47
C LEU A 439 -40.52 2.83 -67.63
N LEU A 440 -39.95 3.95 -68.07
CA LEU A 440 -40.43 4.73 -69.22
C LEU A 440 -40.44 3.88 -70.50
N TRP A 441 -39.41 3.10 -70.73
CA TRP A 441 -39.34 2.19 -71.90
C TRP A 441 -40.44 1.10 -71.87
N ARG A 442 -40.73 0.51 -70.70
CA ARG A 442 -41.80 -0.47 -70.52
C ARG A 442 -43.19 0.09 -70.77
N PHE A 443 -43.48 1.28 -70.25
CA PHE A 443 -44.78 1.92 -70.46
C PHE A 443 -44.98 2.33 -71.93
N SER A 444 -43.90 2.76 -72.62
CA SER A 444 -43.99 3.05 -74.08
C SER A 444 -44.24 1.79 -74.92
N GLN A 445 -43.87 0.59 -74.48
CA GLN A 445 -44.13 -0.67 -75.15
C GLN A 445 -45.53 -1.20 -74.83
N GLY A 446 -46.12 -0.82 -73.67
CA GLY A 446 -47.47 -1.20 -73.22
C GLY A 446 -48.57 -0.39 -73.94
N GLU A 447 -48.34 0.86 -74.36
CA GLU A 447 -49.25 1.68 -75.14
C GLU A 447 -49.30 1.29 -76.65
N ALA A 448 -48.37 0.45 -77.10
CA ALA A 448 -48.26 0.01 -78.48
C ALA A 448 -48.91 -1.32 -78.75
N LYS A 449 -49.64 -1.88 -77.77
CA LYS A 449 -50.52 -3.09 -77.89
C LYS A 449 -51.98 -2.70 -77.61
#